data_24d48f91db5f4f04be5056fc4ec8de18
#
_entry.id   24d48f91db5f4f04be5056fc4ec8de18
#
_cell.length_a   1.000
_cell.length_b   1.000
_cell.length_c   1.000
_cell.angle_alpha   90.00
_cell.angle_beta   90.00
_cell.angle_gamma   90.00
#
_symmetry.space_group_name_H-M   'P 1'
#
loop_
_entity.id
_entity.type
_entity.pdbx_description
1 polymer ?
#
loop_
_entity_poly.entity_id
_entity_poly.type
_entity_poly.pdbx_seq_one_letter_code
_entity_poly.pdbx_strand_id
1 'polypeptide(L)'
;MKYLCTAPWTHTYVSPQGERRLCCASREDSDFQKQYIDTGEQNPDVTFDPLSLKHHWNSEYMKDIRKRMLAGEAIPQCIVCNENVLNLHTYRSYFVDTLFPHKIQDILDTTDETGHTTMVPVSYDYRLSNLCNFKCRMCGDQLSSSWEAENKINDRMQDEPWLQPNNRKKITN
;
A
#
# COMPACT_ATOMS: atom_id res chain seq x y z
N MET A 1 0.55 -7.14 22.47
CA MET A 1 -0.59 -7.07 21.51
C MET A 1 -0.24 -7.92 20.28
N LYS A 2 -0.92 -9.04 20.10
CA LYS A 2 -0.55 -10.09 19.11
C LYS A 2 -0.54 -9.61 17.65
N TYR A 3 -1.46 -8.71 17.29
CA TYR A 3 -1.64 -8.27 15.91
C TYR A 3 -1.17 -6.83 15.65
N LEU A 4 -0.56 -6.18 16.63
CA LEU A 4 0.00 -4.85 16.45
C LEU A 4 1.16 -4.88 15.45
N CYS A 5 1.17 -3.92 14.54
CA CYS A 5 2.28 -3.62 13.65
C CYS A 5 2.48 -2.11 13.65
N THR A 6 3.71 -1.64 13.68
CA THR A 6 4.00 -0.19 13.67
C THR A 6 3.90 0.43 12.28
N ALA A 7 3.83 -0.39 11.21
CA ALA A 7 3.76 0.11 9.83
C ALA A 7 2.65 1.15 9.58
N PRO A 8 1.39 0.99 10.05
CA PRO A 8 0.34 1.99 9.81
C PRO A 8 0.60 3.37 10.41
N TRP A 9 1.61 3.52 11.27
CA TRP A 9 2.00 4.79 11.91
C TRP A 9 3.37 5.30 11.49
N THR A 10 4.17 4.47 10.83
CA THR A 10 5.57 4.79 10.55
C THR A 10 5.94 4.65 9.09
N HIS A 11 5.13 3.94 8.30
CA HIS A 11 5.47 3.53 6.94
C HIS A 11 4.38 3.87 5.94
N THR A 12 4.80 4.15 4.71
CA THR A 12 3.90 4.29 3.56
C THR A 12 4.50 3.60 2.34
N TYR A 13 3.64 2.90 1.62
CA TYR A 13 3.97 2.17 0.41
C TYR A 13 3.16 2.69 -0.77
N VAL A 14 3.82 2.81 -1.93
CA VAL A 14 3.15 3.08 -3.22
C VAL A 14 3.68 2.09 -4.25
N SER A 15 2.78 1.33 -4.87
CA SER A 15 3.12 0.41 -5.97
C SER A 15 3.42 1.17 -7.27
N PRO A 16 4.03 0.52 -8.28
CA PRO A 16 4.21 1.11 -9.61
C PRO A 16 2.90 1.53 -10.29
N GLN A 17 1.77 1.02 -9.84
CA GLN A 17 0.43 1.35 -10.31
C GLN A 17 -0.18 2.54 -9.57
N GLY A 18 0.53 3.11 -8.57
CA GLY A 18 0.03 4.19 -7.72
C GLY A 18 -0.83 3.71 -6.56
N GLU A 19 -0.94 2.40 -6.36
CA GLU A 19 -1.70 1.81 -5.26
C GLU A 19 -1.01 2.07 -3.92
N ARG A 20 -1.74 2.62 -2.96
CA ARG A 20 -1.27 2.77 -1.60
C ARG A 20 -1.66 1.55 -0.76
N ARG A 21 -0.68 1.02 -0.04
CA ARG A 21 -0.85 -0.15 0.82
C ARG A 21 -0.27 0.13 2.21
N LEU A 22 -0.64 -0.72 3.16
CA LEU A 22 -0.06 -0.68 4.52
C LEU A 22 1.45 -0.98 4.48
N CYS A 23 1.85 -1.95 3.67
CA CYS A 23 3.24 -2.31 3.42
C CYS A 23 3.34 -3.16 2.14
N CYS A 24 4.55 -3.50 1.73
CA CYS A 24 4.79 -4.33 0.52
C CYS A 24 4.17 -5.74 0.59
N ALA A 25 3.90 -6.27 1.78
CA ALA A 25 3.31 -7.60 1.99
C ALA A 25 1.81 -7.58 2.25
N SER A 26 1.19 -6.41 2.41
CA SER A 26 -0.26 -6.35 2.64
C SER A 26 -1.05 -6.79 1.41
N ARG A 27 -2.21 -7.41 1.67
CA ARG A 27 -3.17 -7.81 0.65
C ARG A 27 -4.35 -6.86 0.71
N GLU A 28 -4.27 -5.82 -0.07
CA GLU A 28 -5.39 -4.88 -0.23
C GLU A 28 -6.42 -5.51 -1.17
N ASP A 29 -7.69 -5.18 -0.95
CA ASP A 29 -8.72 -5.52 -1.93
C ASP A 29 -8.37 -4.85 -3.26
N SER A 30 -8.57 -5.57 -4.35
CA SER A 30 -8.27 -5.08 -5.71
C SER A 30 -9.20 -3.96 -6.19
N ASP A 31 -10.09 -3.48 -5.32
CA ASP A 31 -10.97 -2.35 -5.62
C ASP A 31 -10.19 -1.04 -5.52
N PHE A 32 -9.41 -0.78 -6.55
CA PHE A 32 -8.64 0.46 -6.70
C PHE A 32 -9.50 1.71 -6.63
N GLN A 33 -10.77 1.63 -6.97
CA GLN A 33 -11.68 2.77 -6.95
C GLN A 33 -11.81 3.38 -5.54
N LYS A 34 -11.70 2.56 -4.50
CA LYS A 34 -11.74 3.05 -3.11
C LYS A 34 -10.47 3.79 -2.67
N GLN A 35 -9.39 3.68 -3.43
CA GLN A 35 -8.11 4.32 -3.12
C GLN A 35 -7.95 5.66 -3.83
N TYR A 36 -8.92 6.06 -4.64
CA TYR A 36 -8.87 7.28 -5.43
C TYR A 36 -9.82 8.33 -4.89
N ILE A 37 -9.40 9.58 -5.03
CA ILE A 37 -10.27 10.72 -4.73
C ILE A 37 -11.31 10.76 -5.85
N ASP A 38 -12.57 10.66 -5.48
CA ASP A 38 -13.65 11.11 -6.35
C ASP A 38 -13.54 12.63 -6.45
N THR A 39 -12.96 13.12 -7.53
CA THR A 39 -12.82 14.57 -7.76
C THR A 39 -14.15 15.21 -8.16
N GLY A 40 -15.23 14.42 -8.28
CA GLY A 40 -16.52 14.88 -8.78
C GLY A 40 -16.49 15.35 -10.25
N GLU A 41 -15.30 15.38 -10.84
CA GLU A 41 -15.12 15.63 -12.27
C GLU A 41 -15.19 14.30 -13.00
N GLN A 42 -16.35 14.02 -13.58
CA GLN A 42 -16.50 12.93 -14.55
C GLN A 42 -15.75 13.31 -15.83
N ASN A 43 -14.44 13.28 -15.78
CA ASN A 43 -13.65 13.26 -16.99
C ASN A 43 -13.64 11.81 -17.50
N PRO A 44 -14.34 11.49 -18.59
CA PRO A 44 -14.42 10.13 -19.12
C PRO A 44 -13.06 9.55 -19.50
N ASP A 45 -12.04 10.41 -19.68
CA ASP A 45 -10.67 10.01 -20.01
C ASP A 45 -9.80 9.79 -18.75
N VAL A 46 -10.34 10.02 -17.56
CA VAL A 46 -9.58 9.96 -16.30
C VAL A 46 -10.38 9.20 -15.25
N THR A 47 -10.26 7.90 -15.29
CA THR A 47 -10.89 7.01 -14.30
C THR A 47 -10.07 6.86 -13.00
N PHE A 48 -8.96 7.64 -12.83
CA PHE A 48 -7.96 7.26 -11.85
C PHE A 48 -7.09 8.43 -11.37
N ASP A 49 -7.40 9.00 -10.20
CA ASP A 49 -6.53 9.93 -9.49
C ASP A 49 -5.95 9.27 -8.22
N PRO A 50 -4.62 9.05 -8.14
CA PRO A 50 -4.04 8.41 -6.96
C PRO A 50 -4.20 9.28 -5.72
N LEU A 51 -4.63 8.66 -4.63
CA LEU A 51 -4.81 9.32 -3.35
C LEU A 51 -3.49 9.94 -2.88
N SER A 52 -3.47 11.24 -2.59
CA SER A 52 -2.27 11.85 -2.00
C SER A 52 -1.97 11.25 -0.62
N LEU A 53 -0.72 11.31 -0.18
CA LEU A 53 -0.35 10.85 1.15
C LEU A 53 -1.17 11.54 2.23
N LYS A 54 -1.41 12.83 2.10
CA LYS A 54 -2.18 13.63 3.07
C LYS A 54 -3.60 13.09 3.24
N HIS A 55 -4.27 12.75 2.14
CA HIS A 55 -5.64 12.20 2.20
C HIS A 55 -5.66 10.75 2.68
N HIS A 56 -4.68 9.94 2.28
CA HIS A 56 -4.61 8.54 2.68
C HIS A 56 -4.29 8.38 4.16
N TRP A 57 -3.34 9.17 4.70
CA TRP A 57 -2.73 8.93 6.01
C TRP A 57 -3.71 8.88 7.17
N ASN A 58 -4.69 9.75 7.17
CA ASN A 58 -5.78 9.75 8.14
C ASN A 58 -7.16 9.54 7.49
N SER A 59 -7.21 8.80 6.38
CA SER A 59 -8.48 8.36 5.79
C SER A 59 -9.24 7.44 6.75
N GLU A 60 -10.55 7.28 6.53
CA GLU A 60 -11.37 6.35 7.32
C GLU A 60 -10.81 4.92 7.27
N TYR A 61 -10.28 4.51 6.12
CA TYR A 61 -9.61 3.23 5.96
C TYR A 61 -8.42 3.08 6.92
N MET A 62 -7.50 4.05 6.95
CA MET A 62 -6.31 3.98 7.81
C MET A 62 -6.67 4.11 9.29
N LYS A 63 -7.67 4.92 9.63
CA LYS A 63 -8.19 5.04 10.98
C LYS A 63 -8.79 3.72 11.48
N ASP A 64 -9.62 3.06 10.68
CA ASP A 64 -10.18 1.75 11.03
C ASP A 64 -9.10 0.70 11.26
N ILE A 65 -8.10 0.62 10.37
CA ILE A 65 -6.95 -0.27 10.52
C ILE A 65 -6.23 -0.06 11.85
N ARG A 66 -5.90 1.19 12.18
CA ARG A 66 -5.19 1.52 13.42
C ARG A 66 -6.02 1.18 14.65
N LYS A 67 -7.27 1.59 14.67
CA LYS A 67 -8.22 1.30 15.76
C LYS A 67 -8.31 -0.21 16.02
N ARG A 68 -8.52 -1.01 14.99
CA ARG A 68 -8.62 -2.46 15.11
C ARG A 68 -7.32 -3.10 15.55
N MET A 69 -6.17 -2.64 15.07
CA MET A 69 -4.86 -3.13 15.53
C MET A 69 -4.61 -2.82 17.01
N LEU A 70 -5.00 -1.63 17.48
CA LEU A 70 -4.89 -1.27 18.91
C LEU A 70 -5.86 -2.09 19.77
N ALA A 71 -7.03 -2.45 19.24
CA ALA A 71 -7.96 -3.36 19.90
C ALA A 71 -7.47 -4.83 19.90
N GLY A 72 -6.35 -5.14 19.25
CA GLY A 72 -5.79 -6.49 19.16
C GLY A 72 -6.48 -7.38 18.15
N GLU A 73 -7.18 -6.80 17.17
CA GLU A 73 -7.86 -7.52 16.11
C GLU A 73 -6.93 -7.88 14.95
N ALA A 74 -7.19 -9.04 14.33
CA ALA A 74 -6.52 -9.44 13.09
C ALA A 74 -7.08 -8.65 11.91
N ILE A 75 -6.21 -7.98 11.16
CA ILE A 75 -6.56 -7.22 9.97
C ILE A 75 -6.48 -8.14 8.73
N PRO A 76 -7.55 -8.24 7.89
CA PRO A 76 -7.54 -9.08 6.71
C PRO A 76 -6.38 -8.78 5.75
N GLN A 77 -6.04 -7.51 5.55
CA GLN A 77 -4.92 -7.10 4.71
C GLN A 77 -3.56 -7.62 5.21
N CYS A 78 -3.47 -7.98 6.49
CA CYS A 78 -2.27 -8.53 7.12
C CYS A 78 -2.24 -10.06 7.13
N ILE A 79 -3.00 -10.74 6.27
CA ILE A 79 -3.14 -12.21 6.25
C ILE A 79 -1.77 -12.91 6.16
N VAL A 80 -0.84 -12.40 5.37
CA VAL A 80 0.52 -12.95 5.24
C VAL A 80 1.25 -13.01 6.58
N CYS A 81 1.10 -11.99 7.42
CA CYS A 81 1.67 -11.97 8.76
C CYS A 81 0.80 -12.73 9.78
N ASN A 82 -0.51 -12.76 9.58
CA ASN A 82 -1.43 -13.43 10.50
C ASN A 82 -1.29 -14.96 10.40
N GLU A 83 -1.14 -15.51 9.20
CA GLU A 83 -0.98 -16.95 8.96
C GLU A 83 0.40 -17.46 9.38
N ASN A 84 1.42 -16.60 9.35
CA ASN A 84 2.79 -16.92 9.73
C ASN A 84 3.14 -16.56 11.18
N VAL A 85 2.17 -16.55 12.07
CA VAL A 85 2.36 -16.14 13.49
C VAL A 85 3.42 -16.94 14.23
N LEU A 86 3.70 -18.17 13.81
CA LEU A 86 4.76 -19.01 14.38
C LEU A 86 6.13 -18.75 13.76
N ASN A 87 6.21 -17.98 12.70
CA ASN A 87 7.47 -17.63 12.05
C ASN A 87 7.98 -16.31 12.65
N LEU A 88 9.13 -16.35 13.29
CA LEU A 88 9.81 -15.20 13.91
C LEU A 88 10.23 -14.11 12.90
N HIS A 89 10.14 -14.38 11.60
CA HIS A 89 10.59 -13.49 10.52
C HIS A 89 9.44 -13.00 9.64
N THR A 90 8.40 -12.46 10.24
CA THR A 90 7.33 -11.79 9.48
C THR A 90 7.67 -10.31 9.26
N TYR A 91 7.02 -9.69 8.27
CA TYR A 91 7.13 -8.22 8.12
C TYR A 91 6.67 -7.48 9.37
N ARG A 92 5.67 -8.01 10.10
CA ARG A 92 5.23 -7.45 11.38
C ARG A 92 6.34 -7.44 12.41
N SER A 93 7.00 -8.59 12.64
CA SER A 93 8.11 -8.67 13.59
C SER A 93 9.27 -7.75 13.18
N TYR A 94 9.54 -7.65 11.88
CA TYR A 94 10.55 -6.73 11.39
C TYR A 94 10.23 -5.25 11.70
N PHE A 95 8.98 -4.84 11.53
CA PHE A 95 8.54 -3.48 11.86
C PHE A 95 8.52 -3.22 13.36
N VAL A 96 8.05 -4.17 14.16
CA VAL A 96 7.84 -4.01 15.60
C VAL A 96 9.13 -4.21 16.38
N ASP A 97 9.92 -5.23 16.02
CA ASP A 97 11.05 -5.67 16.85
C ASP A 97 12.38 -5.09 16.36
N THR A 98 12.48 -4.76 15.06
CA THR A 98 13.75 -4.32 14.45
C THR A 98 13.73 -2.84 14.07
N LEU A 99 12.75 -2.39 13.26
CA LEU A 99 12.78 -1.03 12.74
C LEU A 99 12.28 0.01 13.74
N PHE A 100 11.12 -0.22 14.34
CA PHE A 100 10.42 0.81 15.13
C PHE A 100 9.92 0.33 16.51
N PRO A 101 10.70 -0.45 17.28
CA PRO A 101 10.28 -0.85 18.62
C PRO A 101 10.09 0.35 19.55
N HIS A 102 10.88 1.40 19.36
CA HIS A 102 10.84 2.65 20.13
C HIS A 102 9.62 3.53 19.81
N LYS A 103 8.86 3.22 18.77
CA LYS A 103 7.66 3.98 18.37
C LYS A 103 6.36 3.48 19.00
N ILE A 104 6.38 2.37 19.72
CA ILE A 104 5.15 1.78 20.28
C ILE A 104 4.50 2.75 21.28
N GLN A 105 5.28 3.39 22.15
CA GLN A 105 4.72 4.35 23.11
C GLN A 105 4.17 5.58 22.40
N ASP A 106 4.90 6.14 21.43
CA ASP A 106 4.42 7.26 20.60
C ASP A 106 3.07 6.93 19.93
N ILE A 107 2.92 5.70 19.41
CA ILE A 107 1.68 5.21 18.79
C ILE A 107 0.51 5.26 19.77
N LEU A 108 0.72 4.77 21.00
CA LEU A 108 -0.32 4.76 22.03
C LEU A 108 -0.70 6.17 22.47
N ASP A 109 0.27 7.07 22.58
CA ASP A 109 0.09 8.42 23.10
C ASP A 109 -0.52 9.38 22.04
N THR A 110 -0.32 9.10 20.75
CA THR A 110 -0.70 10.02 19.66
C THR A 110 -1.86 9.54 18.81
N THR A 111 -2.41 8.34 19.08
CA THR A 111 -3.56 7.82 18.36
C THR A 111 -4.81 7.95 19.21
N ASP A 112 -5.79 8.67 18.71
CA ASP A 112 -7.06 8.84 19.39
C ASP A 112 -8.01 7.63 19.21
N GLU A 113 -9.16 7.68 19.87
CA GLU A 113 -10.19 6.63 19.86
C GLU A 113 -10.77 6.38 18.45
N THR A 114 -10.63 7.34 17.54
CA THR A 114 -11.07 7.18 16.14
C THR A 114 -10.03 6.48 15.27
N GLY A 115 -8.79 6.31 15.75
CA GLY A 115 -7.65 5.82 14.99
C GLY A 115 -6.91 6.92 14.22
N HIS A 116 -7.28 8.19 14.42
CA HIS A 116 -6.51 9.32 13.90
C HIS A 116 -5.20 9.44 14.67
N THR A 117 -4.11 9.78 13.98
CA THR A 117 -2.80 9.98 14.60
C THR A 117 -2.17 11.29 14.13
N THR A 118 -1.41 11.91 15.01
CA THR A 118 -0.56 13.07 14.69
C THR A 118 0.83 12.65 14.20
N MET A 119 1.17 11.36 14.26
CA MET A 119 2.41 10.86 13.69
C MET A 119 2.46 11.06 12.19
N VAL A 120 3.67 11.24 11.68
CA VAL A 120 3.96 11.28 10.24
C VAL A 120 4.80 10.06 9.85
N PRO A 121 4.70 9.56 8.61
CA PRO A 121 5.53 8.44 8.18
C PRO A 121 7.00 8.83 8.18
N VAL A 122 7.85 7.90 8.61
CA VAL A 122 9.31 8.03 8.66
C VAL A 122 10.01 7.02 7.76
N SER A 123 9.23 6.13 7.15
CA SER A 123 9.69 5.09 6.23
C SER A 123 8.83 5.10 4.96
N TYR A 124 9.48 5.03 3.80
CA TYR A 124 8.84 5.17 2.49
C TYR A 124 9.33 4.04 1.57
N ASP A 125 8.41 3.27 1.01
CA ASP A 125 8.67 2.34 -0.11
C ASP A 125 7.85 2.80 -1.30
N TYR A 126 8.43 3.68 -2.11
CA TYR A 126 7.78 4.27 -3.27
C TYR A 126 8.36 3.69 -4.56
N ARG A 127 7.55 2.91 -5.25
CA ARG A 127 7.86 2.31 -6.54
C ARG A 127 7.13 3.07 -7.63
N LEU A 128 7.73 4.16 -8.07
CA LEU A 128 7.07 5.16 -8.94
C LEU A 128 6.93 4.73 -10.40
N SER A 129 7.54 3.61 -10.81
CA SER A 129 7.39 3.08 -12.17
C SER A 129 7.71 1.59 -12.22
N ASN A 130 7.31 0.95 -13.32
CA ASN A 130 7.70 -0.42 -13.65
C ASN A 130 8.90 -0.49 -14.61
N LEU A 131 9.63 0.63 -14.80
CA LEU A 131 10.78 0.66 -15.70
C LEU A 131 11.87 -0.31 -15.23
N CYS A 132 11.96 -1.45 -15.93
CA CYS A 132 12.92 -2.50 -15.66
C CYS A 132 13.25 -3.23 -16.94
N ASN A 133 14.55 -3.41 -17.20
CA ASN A 133 15.05 -4.13 -18.37
C ASN A 133 15.21 -5.64 -18.13
N PHE A 134 14.89 -6.13 -16.93
CA PHE A 134 14.95 -7.54 -16.59
C PHE A 134 13.60 -8.23 -16.76
N LYS A 135 13.64 -9.52 -17.10
CA LYS A 135 12.49 -10.43 -17.16
C LYS A 135 12.62 -11.53 -16.09
N CYS A 136 12.68 -11.12 -14.83
CA CYS A 136 12.75 -12.05 -13.71
C CYS A 136 11.48 -12.91 -13.64
N ARG A 137 11.61 -14.20 -13.40
CA ARG A 137 10.48 -15.15 -13.33
C ARG A 137 9.45 -14.81 -12.23
N MET A 138 9.88 -14.08 -11.20
CA MET A 138 9.04 -13.67 -10.08
C MET A 138 8.29 -12.35 -10.35
N CYS A 139 8.62 -11.64 -11.43
CA CYS A 139 8.00 -10.36 -11.79
C CYS A 139 7.00 -10.57 -12.93
N GLY A 140 5.90 -9.82 -12.87
CA GLY A 140 4.98 -9.65 -13.99
C GLY A 140 5.20 -8.31 -14.69
N ASP A 141 4.33 -8.00 -15.64
CA ASP A 141 4.26 -6.75 -16.36
C ASP A 141 4.03 -5.52 -15.45
N GLN A 142 3.35 -5.72 -14.34
CA GLN A 142 3.15 -4.71 -13.31
C GLN A 142 4.46 -4.17 -12.71
N LEU A 143 5.50 -5.01 -12.67
CA LEU A 143 6.79 -4.70 -12.04
C LEU A 143 7.94 -4.61 -13.05
N SER A 144 7.69 -4.89 -14.34
CA SER A 144 8.72 -4.85 -15.38
C SER A 144 8.16 -4.43 -16.73
N SER A 145 8.68 -3.33 -17.26
CA SER A 145 8.35 -2.85 -18.61
C SER A 145 8.79 -3.80 -19.72
N SER A 146 9.80 -4.64 -19.46
CA SER A 146 10.21 -5.67 -20.42
C SER A 146 9.21 -6.82 -20.49
N TRP A 147 8.58 -7.22 -19.38
CA TRP A 147 7.47 -8.16 -19.38
C TRP A 147 6.22 -7.55 -20.02
N GLU A 148 5.96 -6.27 -19.75
CA GLU A 148 4.85 -5.55 -20.36
C GLU A 148 4.97 -5.54 -21.89
N ALA A 149 6.15 -5.21 -22.43
CA ALA A 149 6.39 -5.21 -23.86
C ALA A 149 6.16 -6.60 -24.48
N GLU A 150 6.60 -7.67 -23.81
CA GLU A 150 6.38 -9.04 -24.28
C GLU A 150 4.91 -9.46 -24.21
N ASN A 151 4.22 -9.12 -23.13
CA ASN A 151 2.81 -9.44 -22.96
C ASN A 151 1.94 -8.72 -24.02
N LYS A 152 2.28 -7.47 -24.37
CA LYS A 152 1.63 -6.75 -25.48
C LYS A 152 1.77 -7.47 -26.82
N ILE A 153 2.98 -7.93 -27.17
CA ILE A 153 3.24 -8.65 -28.42
C ILE A 153 2.46 -9.96 -28.46
N ASN A 154 2.30 -10.63 -27.32
CA ASN A 154 1.64 -11.93 -27.22
C ASN A 154 0.14 -11.84 -26.87
N ASP A 155 -0.45 -10.64 -26.89
CA ASP A 155 -1.85 -10.39 -26.53
C ASP A 155 -2.25 -10.96 -25.15
N ARG A 156 -1.35 -10.84 -24.19
CA ARG A 156 -1.51 -11.32 -22.80
C ARG A 156 -1.74 -10.19 -21.80
N MET A 157 -1.88 -8.97 -22.27
CA MET A 157 -2.13 -7.83 -21.39
C MET A 157 -3.53 -7.92 -20.80
N GLN A 158 -3.63 -7.72 -19.49
CA GLN A 158 -4.91 -7.48 -18.85
C GLN A 158 -5.33 -6.03 -19.10
N ASP A 159 -6.64 -5.82 -19.25
CA ASP A 159 -7.21 -4.47 -19.46
C ASP A 159 -7.32 -3.74 -18.11
N GLU A 160 -6.18 -3.32 -17.59
CA GLU A 160 -6.06 -2.71 -16.28
C GLU A 160 -5.94 -1.18 -16.39
N PRO A 161 -6.69 -0.41 -15.58
CA PRO A 161 -6.73 1.07 -15.71
C PRO A 161 -5.36 1.74 -15.61
N TRP A 162 -4.46 1.23 -14.78
CA TRP A 162 -3.11 1.80 -14.61
C TRP A 162 -2.16 1.53 -15.78
N LEU A 163 -2.48 0.60 -16.68
CA LEU A 163 -1.71 0.36 -17.89
C LEU A 163 -1.99 1.40 -18.97
N GLN A 164 -3.06 2.17 -18.82
CA GLN A 164 -3.40 3.25 -19.76
C GLN A 164 -2.36 4.38 -19.69
N PRO A 165 -1.84 4.87 -20.84
CA PRO A 165 -0.74 5.86 -20.87
C PRO A 165 -1.03 7.15 -20.10
N ASN A 166 -2.29 7.61 -20.13
CA ASN A 166 -2.69 8.84 -19.44
C ASN A 166 -2.70 8.68 -17.93
N ASN A 167 -3.06 7.50 -17.41
CA ASN A 167 -3.06 7.22 -15.99
C ASN A 167 -1.62 7.09 -15.45
N ARG A 168 -0.70 6.51 -16.22
CA ARG A 168 0.71 6.43 -15.85
C ARG A 168 1.38 7.79 -15.66
N LYS A 169 1.08 8.75 -16.52
CA LYS A 169 1.62 10.11 -16.40
C LYS A 169 1.24 10.78 -15.08
N LYS A 170 0.06 10.46 -14.54
CA LYS A 170 -0.42 11.01 -13.27
C LYS A 170 0.31 10.42 -12.06
N ILE A 171 0.75 9.17 -12.14
CA ILE A 171 1.49 8.51 -11.08
C ILE A 171 2.91 9.07 -10.96
N THR A 172 3.49 9.54 -12.07
CA THR A 172 4.87 10.03 -12.16
C THR A 172 5.02 11.54 -12.00
N ASN A 173 3.93 12.29 -12.00
CA ASN A 173 3.88 13.73 -11.72
C ASN A 173 3.33 14.01 -10.32
#